data_309aa049793721ff735dc60efa5fc066
#
_entry.id   309aa049793721ff735dc60efa5fc066
#
_cell.length_a   1.000
_cell.length_b   1.000
_cell.length_c   1.000
_cell.angle_alpha   90.00
_cell.angle_beta   90.00
_cell.angle_gamma   90.00
#
_symmetry.space_group_name_H-M   'P 1'
#
loop_
_entity.id
_entity.type
_entity.pdbx_description
1 polymer ?
#
loop_
_entity_poly.entity_id
_entity_poly.type
_entity_poly.pdbx_seq_one_letter_code
_entity_poly.pdbx_strand_id
1 'polypeptide(L)'
;MKRWIGFLGSWALLVLAFGLAAFAIAGETINIREERRLDRVAAIDKMIAERSGSKAEALRGTAAQKTASVTALQAKLQDVAKQTDDVPDTGQTILISTAENKLYVRRGGQTIFEAVCSTGKGTTLAVDGRTVIFDTPIGKLHVISKDENPQWVPPDWHYVEEARKNGMRVVRLNPGQSIDKRTGQPASSTPSQGVWSWFGGSSTTASNPVLKVRGDTVVEVGADGSERELPPGSTIVAGDAVVIPPVNTKQRHYDKVLGKYRLEMGNGYGIHGTDEPDKLGQSVSHGCVRLGDADVEKLYQIANVGDTVIIY
;
A
#
# COMPACT_ATOMS: atom_id res chain seq x y z
N MET A 1 -93.31 34.54 -45.50
CA MET A 1 -92.55 33.36 -45.10
C MET A 1 -91.25 33.11 -45.88
N LYS A 2 -90.59 34.06 -46.54
CA LYS A 2 -89.38 33.81 -47.35
C LYS A 2 -88.10 34.42 -46.83
N ARG A 3 -87.99 35.05 -45.65
CA ARG A 3 -86.79 35.69 -45.15
C ARG A 3 -86.04 34.90 -44.00
N TRP A 4 -86.62 33.82 -43.49
CA TRP A 4 -86.02 33.01 -42.40
C TRP A 4 -85.17 31.84 -42.92
N ILE A 5 -85.37 31.37 -44.15
CA ILE A 5 -84.63 30.20 -44.67
C ILE A 5 -83.19 30.57 -45.03
N GLY A 6 -82.90 31.80 -45.43
CA GLY A 6 -81.53 32.26 -45.73
C GLY A 6 -80.60 32.39 -44.47
N PHE A 7 -81.16 32.70 -43.28
CA PHE A 7 -80.41 32.90 -42.06
C PHE A 7 -79.94 31.59 -41.44
N LEU A 8 -80.74 30.52 -41.52
CA LEU A 8 -80.39 29.18 -41.00
C LEU A 8 -79.34 28.51 -41.89
N GLY A 9 -79.32 28.74 -43.16
CA GLY A 9 -78.30 28.20 -44.07
C GLY A 9 -76.92 28.84 -43.88
N SER A 10 -76.88 30.14 -43.55
CA SER A 10 -75.63 30.86 -43.28
C SER A 10 -74.96 30.42 -42.00
N TRP A 11 -75.76 30.16 -40.96
CA TRP A 11 -75.24 29.68 -39.68
C TRP A 11 -74.74 28.22 -39.77
N ALA A 12 -75.39 27.35 -40.55
CA ALA A 12 -74.95 25.98 -40.74
C ALA A 12 -73.62 25.91 -41.49
N LEU A 13 -73.45 26.77 -42.49
CA LEU A 13 -72.18 26.90 -43.24
C LEU A 13 -71.03 27.42 -42.38
N LEU A 14 -71.32 28.39 -41.50
CA LEU A 14 -70.33 28.91 -40.54
C LEU A 14 -69.89 27.84 -39.50
N VAL A 15 -70.84 27.08 -38.99
CA VAL A 15 -70.54 25.99 -38.03
C VAL A 15 -69.73 24.88 -38.73
N LEU A 16 -70.01 24.55 -39.95
CA LEU A 16 -69.27 23.56 -40.72
C LEU A 16 -67.87 24.04 -41.04
N ALA A 17 -67.71 25.34 -41.42
CA ALA A 17 -66.42 25.95 -41.64
C ALA A 17 -65.53 25.99 -40.37
N PHE A 18 -66.15 26.37 -39.22
CA PHE A 18 -65.45 26.34 -37.94
C PHE A 18 -65.09 24.90 -37.51
N GLY A 19 -65.95 23.92 -37.76
CA GLY A 19 -65.69 22.53 -37.49
C GLY A 19 -64.52 21.97 -38.34
N LEU A 20 -64.46 22.28 -39.61
CA LEU A 20 -63.39 21.90 -40.51
C LEU A 20 -62.05 22.61 -40.16
N ALA A 21 -62.07 23.88 -39.79
CA ALA A 21 -60.89 24.60 -39.33
C ALA A 21 -60.35 24.05 -38.00
N ALA A 22 -61.25 23.77 -37.07
CA ALA A 22 -60.85 23.14 -35.82
C ALA A 22 -60.28 21.74 -36.02
N PHE A 23 -60.82 20.95 -36.91
CA PHE A 23 -60.32 19.62 -37.27
C PHE A 23 -58.93 19.70 -37.95
N ALA A 24 -58.74 20.67 -38.87
CA ALA A 24 -57.45 20.91 -39.53
C ALA A 24 -56.38 21.34 -38.49
N ILE A 25 -56.73 22.28 -37.59
CA ILE A 25 -55.80 22.72 -36.51
C ILE A 25 -55.48 21.57 -35.56
N ALA A 26 -56.47 20.73 -35.23
CA ALA A 26 -56.22 19.55 -34.40
C ALA A 26 -55.31 18.54 -35.13
N GLY A 27 -55.49 18.31 -36.39
CA GLY A 27 -54.64 17.48 -37.24
C GLY A 27 -53.20 17.99 -37.31
N GLU A 28 -52.99 19.29 -37.53
CA GLU A 28 -51.65 19.91 -37.52
C GLU A 28 -50.97 19.80 -36.14
N THR A 29 -51.73 20.03 -35.05
CA THR A 29 -51.17 19.93 -33.70
C THR A 29 -50.77 18.50 -33.33
N ILE A 30 -51.51 17.50 -33.80
CA ILE A 30 -51.18 16.09 -33.65
C ILE A 30 -49.91 15.76 -34.43
N ASN A 31 -49.79 16.18 -35.67
CA ASN A 31 -48.61 15.97 -36.53
C ASN A 31 -47.36 16.59 -35.92
N ILE A 32 -47.43 17.84 -35.45
CA ILE A 32 -46.30 18.53 -34.79
C ILE A 32 -45.87 17.80 -33.48
N ARG A 33 -46.83 17.24 -32.75
CA ARG A 33 -46.50 16.44 -31.54
C ARG A 33 -45.83 15.13 -31.92
N GLU A 34 -46.27 14.46 -32.96
CA GLU A 34 -45.68 13.21 -33.45
C GLU A 34 -44.25 13.44 -33.98
N GLU A 35 -44.03 14.48 -34.79
CA GLU A 35 -42.70 14.87 -35.25
C GLU A 35 -41.75 15.18 -34.11
N ARG A 36 -42.17 15.98 -33.12
CA ARG A 36 -41.35 16.25 -31.91
C ARG A 36 -41.06 15.00 -31.07
N ARG A 37 -41.97 14.03 -31.08
CA ARG A 37 -41.75 12.74 -30.43
C ARG A 37 -40.72 11.91 -31.15
N LEU A 38 -40.80 11.84 -32.48
CA LEU A 38 -39.82 11.13 -33.32
C LEU A 38 -38.44 11.76 -33.23
N ASP A 39 -38.35 13.09 -33.24
CA ASP A 39 -37.07 13.81 -33.02
C ASP A 39 -36.43 13.50 -31.66
N ARG A 40 -37.24 13.44 -30.60
CA ARG A 40 -36.75 13.05 -29.25
C ARG A 40 -36.28 11.62 -29.22
N VAL A 41 -36.98 10.69 -29.83
CA VAL A 41 -36.56 9.28 -29.91
C VAL A 41 -35.25 9.18 -30.69
N ALA A 42 -35.15 9.83 -31.84
CA ALA A 42 -33.89 9.84 -32.61
C ALA A 42 -32.72 10.46 -31.85
N ALA A 43 -32.95 11.53 -31.09
CA ALA A 43 -31.93 12.12 -30.24
C ALA A 43 -31.49 11.18 -29.10
N ILE A 44 -32.43 10.46 -28.48
CA ILE A 44 -32.13 9.46 -27.45
C ILE A 44 -31.35 8.30 -28.04
N ASP A 45 -31.75 7.76 -29.18
CA ASP A 45 -31.07 6.67 -29.87
C ASP A 45 -29.64 7.06 -30.25
N LYS A 46 -29.43 8.29 -30.71
CA LYS A 46 -28.10 8.84 -31.00
C LYS A 46 -27.23 8.89 -29.72
N MET A 47 -27.78 9.40 -28.62
CA MET A 47 -27.06 9.43 -27.33
C MET A 47 -26.71 8.03 -26.83
N ILE A 48 -27.61 7.06 -26.97
CA ILE A 48 -27.35 5.66 -26.59
C ILE A 48 -26.26 5.07 -27.49
N ALA A 49 -26.27 5.32 -28.76
CA ALA A 49 -25.24 4.85 -29.70
C ALA A 49 -23.86 5.45 -29.39
N GLU A 50 -23.78 6.75 -29.11
CA GLU A 50 -22.54 7.44 -28.73
C GLU A 50 -22.00 6.90 -27.41
N ARG A 51 -22.86 6.73 -26.38
CA ARG A 51 -22.46 6.21 -25.08
C ARG A 51 -22.05 4.74 -25.12
N SER A 52 -22.73 3.93 -25.92
CA SER A 52 -22.32 2.51 -26.09
C SER A 52 -21.05 2.39 -26.91
N GLY A 53 -20.80 3.23 -27.87
CA GLY A 53 -19.55 3.32 -28.62
C GLY A 53 -18.36 3.68 -27.74
N SER A 54 -18.47 4.74 -26.94
CA SER A 54 -17.41 5.15 -26.02
C SER A 54 -17.11 4.09 -24.93
N LYS A 55 -18.15 3.42 -24.42
CA LYS A 55 -17.97 2.31 -23.47
C LYS A 55 -17.29 1.09 -24.11
N ALA A 56 -17.63 0.78 -25.35
CA ALA A 56 -16.99 -0.32 -26.09
C ALA A 56 -15.51 -0.02 -26.37
N GLU A 57 -15.17 1.23 -26.67
CA GLU A 57 -13.78 1.66 -26.88
C GLU A 57 -12.97 1.62 -25.60
N ALA A 58 -13.51 2.07 -24.47
CA ALA A 58 -12.88 1.96 -23.15
C ALA A 58 -12.63 0.49 -22.76
N LEU A 59 -13.60 -0.40 -23.01
CA LEU A 59 -13.45 -1.83 -22.75
C LEU A 59 -12.39 -2.47 -23.65
N ARG A 60 -12.29 -2.08 -24.92
CA ARG A 60 -11.22 -2.53 -25.82
C ARG A 60 -9.85 -2.08 -25.36
N GLY A 61 -9.71 -0.82 -24.91
CA GLY A 61 -8.47 -0.31 -24.32
C GLY A 61 -8.04 -1.12 -23.09
N THR A 62 -8.98 -1.38 -22.17
CA THR A 62 -8.72 -2.20 -20.97
C THR A 62 -8.35 -3.64 -21.34
N ALA A 63 -9.00 -4.24 -22.32
CA ALA A 63 -8.68 -5.58 -22.80
C ALA A 63 -7.28 -5.65 -23.43
N ALA A 64 -6.93 -4.65 -24.25
CA ALA A 64 -5.59 -4.55 -24.85
C ALA A 64 -4.49 -4.43 -23.77
N GLN A 65 -4.70 -3.60 -22.74
CA GLN A 65 -3.78 -3.50 -21.61
C GLN A 65 -3.62 -4.82 -20.87
N LYS A 66 -4.72 -5.52 -20.59
CA LYS A 66 -4.68 -6.84 -19.94
C LYS A 66 -3.95 -7.88 -20.80
N THR A 67 -4.19 -7.87 -22.11
CA THR A 67 -3.50 -8.77 -23.04
C THR A 67 -1.99 -8.48 -23.06
N ALA A 68 -1.56 -7.22 -23.09
CA ALA A 68 -0.16 -6.85 -23.01
C ALA A 68 0.48 -7.29 -21.68
N SER A 69 -0.24 -7.14 -20.57
CA SER A 69 0.21 -7.61 -19.25
C SER A 69 0.37 -9.13 -19.19
N VAL A 70 -0.59 -9.88 -19.77
CA VAL A 70 -0.51 -11.36 -19.87
C VAL A 70 0.68 -11.79 -20.70
N THR A 71 0.92 -11.16 -21.85
CA THR A 71 2.08 -11.46 -22.69
C THR A 71 3.41 -11.18 -21.98
N ALA A 72 3.48 -10.05 -21.26
CA ALA A 72 4.66 -9.72 -20.46
C ALA A 72 4.90 -10.72 -19.30
N LEU A 73 3.84 -11.17 -18.65
CA LEU A 73 3.92 -12.22 -17.61
C LEU A 73 4.34 -13.58 -18.20
N GLN A 74 3.81 -13.94 -19.37
CA GLN A 74 4.23 -15.17 -20.06
C GLN A 74 5.70 -15.14 -20.46
N ALA A 75 6.21 -13.99 -20.95
CA ALA A 75 7.63 -13.84 -21.24
C ALA A 75 8.49 -13.98 -19.97
N LYS A 76 8.08 -13.38 -18.85
CA LYS A 76 8.74 -13.57 -17.55
C LYS A 76 8.71 -15.01 -17.08
N LEU A 77 7.58 -15.73 -17.23
CA LEU A 77 7.47 -17.15 -16.90
C LEU A 77 8.44 -18.00 -17.75
N GLN A 78 8.58 -17.71 -19.05
CA GLN A 78 9.53 -18.41 -19.91
C GLN A 78 10.99 -18.14 -19.49
N ASP A 79 11.32 -16.92 -19.09
CA ASP A 79 12.64 -16.59 -18.61
C ASP A 79 12.97 -17.30 -17.29
N VAL A 80 12.01 -17.32 -16.36
CA VAL A 80 12.14 -18.09 -15.09
C VAL A 80 12.22 -19.58 -15.35
N ALA A 81 11.43 -20.13 -16.29
CA ALA A 81 11.52 -21.54 -16.65
C ALA A 81 12.92 -21.90 -17.19
N LYS A 82 13.51 -21.06 -18.04
CA LYS A 82 14.91 -21.26 -18.48
C LYS A 82 15.89 -21.21 -17.32
N GLN A 83 15.71 -20.30 -16.37
CA GLN A 83 16.56 -20.23 -15.17
C GLN A 83 16.41 -21.46 -14.27
N THR A 84 15.23 -22.10 -14.24
CA THR A 84 15.02 -23.37 -13.51
C THR A 84 15.57 -24.59 -14.23
N ASP A 85 15.59 -24.59 -15.56
CA ASP A 85 16.16 -25.68 -16.37
C ASP A 85 17.71 -25.72 -16.29
N ASP A 86 18.35 -24.57 -16.07
CA ASP A 86 19.81 -24.45 -15.87
C ASP A 86 20.30 -24.85 -14.46
N VAL A 87 19.39 -25.21 -13.55
CA VAL A 87 19.78 -25.68 -12.20
C VAL A 87 20.26 -27.14 -12.33
N PRO A 88 21.53 -27.45 -11.99
CA PRO A 88 22.04 -28.80 -12.05
C PRO A 88 21.15 -29.75 -11.24
N ASP A 89 20.72 -30.85 -11.85
CA ASP A 89 19.81 -31.83 -11.24
C ASP A 89 20.41 -32.51 -9.98
N THR A 90 21.67 -32.23 -9.68
CA THR A 90 22.43 -32.75 -8.53
C THR A 90 22.48 -31.79 -7.34
N GLY A 91 21.99 -30.54 -7.50
CA GLY A 91 22.01 -29.49 -6.47
C GLY A 91 20.69 -29.37 -5.70
N GLN A 92 20.75 -28.63 -4.58
CA GLN A 92 19.56 -28.20 -3.86
C GLN A 92 19.17 -26.80 -4.29
N THR A 93 17.85 -26.61 -4.51
CA THR A 93 17.30 -25.31 -4.91
C THR A 93 16.05 -25.00 -4.10
N ILE A 94 15.97 -23.78 -3.62
CA ILE A 94 14.77 -23.23 -2.96
C ILE A 94 14.00 -22.44 -4.00
N LEU A 95 12.75 -22.81 -4.26
CA LEU A 95 11.85 -22.14 -5.19
C LEU A 95 10.78 -21.40 -4.40
N ILE A 96 10.50 -20.15 -4.76
CA ILE A 96 9.50 -19.31 -4.10
C ILE A 96 8.56 -18.75 -5.16
N SER A 97 7.28 -19.19 -5.11
CA SER A 97 6.22 -18.67 -5.94
C SER A 97 5.55 -17.49 -5.22
N THR A 98 5.72 -16.28 -5.72
CA THR A 98 5.06 -15.10 -5.18
C THR A 98 3.56 -15.07 -5.50
N ALA A 99 3.15 -15.71 -6.59
CA ALA A 99 1.76 -15.82 -6.99
C ALA A 99 0.96 -16.79 -6.12
N GLU A 100 1.59 -17.91 -5.70
CA GLU A 100 0.95 -18.93 -4.87
C GLU A 100 1.20 -18.74 -3.38
N ASN A 101 2.15 -17.83 -3.00
CA ASN A 101 2.65 -17.70 -1.64
C ASN A 101 3.13 -19.04 -1.07
N LYS A 102 3.95 -19.76 -1.86
CA LYS A 102 4.50 -21.06 -1.52
C LYS A 102 6.01 -21.11 -1.73
N LEU A 103 6.66 -21.87 -0.86
CA LEU A 103 8.08 -22.19 -0.92
C LEU A 103 8.24 -23.70 -1.11
N TYR A 104 9.15 -24.08 -2.01
CA TYR A 104 9.52 -25.48 -2.29
C TYR A 104 11.03 -25.64 -2.18
N VAL A 105 11.49 -26.76 -1.61
CA VAL A 105 12.89 -27.17 -1.69
C VAL A 105 12.98 -28.38 -2.60
N ARG A 106 13.78 -28.27 -3.65
CA ARG A 106 14.03 -29.38 -4.59
C ARG A 106 15.48 -29.87 -4.46
N ARG A 107 15.64 -31.17 -4.58
CA ARG A 107 16.95 -31.84 -4.62
C ARG A 107 16.87 -33.00 -5.61
N GLY A 108 17.83 -33.06 -6.57
CA GLY A 108 17.83 -34.08 -7.61
C GLY A 108 16.50 -34.15 -8.39
N GLY A 109 15.92 -33.01 -8.77
CA GLY A 109 14.65 -32.94 -9.50
C GLY A 109 13.39 -33.18 -8.67
N GLN A 110 13.50 -33.65 -7.41
CA GLN A 110 12.36 -33.96 -6.53
C GLN A 110 12.10 -32.86 -5.51
N THR A 111 10.83 -32.57 -5.23
CA THR A 111 10.44 -31.69 -4.12
C THR A 111 10.53 -32.48 -2.82
N ILE A 112 11.41 -32.05 -1.93
CA ILE A 112 11.67 -32.68 -0.62
C ILE A 112 11.02 -31.92 0.54
N PHE A 113 10.57 -30.66 0.30
CA PHE A 113 9.89 -29.84 1.27
C PHE A 113 8.98 -28.83 0.56
N GLU A 114 7.82 -28.55 1.14
CA GLU A 114 6.87 -27.54 0.70
C GLU A 114 6.31 -26.82 1.94
N ALA A 115 6.13 -25.51 1.84
CA ALA A 115 5.54 -24.70 2.90
C ALA A 115 4.74 -23.53 2.33
N VAL A 116 3.71 -23.11 3.05
CA VAL A 116 3.01 -21.84 2.79
C VAL A 116 3.88 -20.70 3.31
N CYS A 117 4.05 -19.65 2.51
CA CYS A 117 4.83 -18.48 2.88
C CYS A 117 4.04 -17.19 2.69
N SER A 118 4.55 -16.09 3.21
CA SER A 118 4.08 -14.74 2.86
C SER A 118 5.18 -14.00 2.11
N THR A 119 4.79 -13.21 1.12
CA THR A 119 5.69 -12.46 0.25
C THR A 119 5.39 -10.96 0.30
N GLY A 120 6.14 -10.15 -0.43
CA GLY A 120 6.00 -8.70 -0.48
C GLY A 120 4.63 -8.23 -0.95
N LYS A 121 4.12 -7.16 -0.33
CA LYS A 121 2.76 -6.62 -0.58
C LYS A 121 2.60 -5.81 -1.86
N GLY A 122 3.68 -5.58 -2.63
CA GLY A 122 3.63 -4.86 -3.90
C GLY A 122 3.33 -3.37 -3.80
N THR A 123 3.36 -2.78 -2.61
CA THR A 123 3.07 -1.36 -2.39
C THR A 123 4.33 -0.52 -2.31
N THR A 124 4.17 0.79 -2.41
CA THR A 124 5.28 1.75 -2.32
C THR A 124 5.09 2.72 -1.17
N LEU A 125 6.21 3.21 -0.62
CA LEU A 125 6.24 4.23 0.42
C LEU A 125 7.29 5.29 0.07
N ALA A 126 6.88 6.57 0.08
CA ALA A 126 7.82 7.67 -0.06
C ALA A 126 8.49 7.98 1.30
N VAL A 127 9.82 7.94 1.33
CA VAL A 127 10.65 8.21 2.51
C VAL A 127 11.82 9.08 2.08
N ASP A 128 11.97 10.27 2.66
CA ASP A 128 13.07 11.21 2.38
C ASP A 128 13.31 11.46 0.88
N GLY A 129 12.24 11.64 0.12
CA GLY A 129 12.30 11.89 -1.33
C GLY A 129 12.65 10.66 -2.17
N ARG A 130 12.77 9.48 -1.57
CA ARG A 130 12.97 8.20 -2.26
C ARG A 130 11.71 7.36 -2.17
N THR A 131 11.47 6.54 -3.19
CA THR A 131 10.39 5.54 -3.17
C THR A 131 10.97 4.20 -2.73
N VAL A 132 10.46 3.66 -1.63
CA VAL A 132 10.71 2.29 -1.19
C VAL A 132 9.61 1.40 -1.77
N ILE A 133 10.00 0.29 -2.39
CA ILE A 133 9.10 -0.69 -2.99
C ILE A 133 9.12 -1.94 -2.10
N PHE A 134 7.95 -2.44 -1.76
CA PHE A 134 7.78 -3.60 -0.86
C PHE A 134 7.47 -4.88 -1.62
N ASP A 135 8.31 -5.18 -2.62
CA ASP A 135 8.22 -6.41 -3.40
C ASP A 135 9.24 -7.45 -2.91
N THR A 136 8.86 -8.72 -2.97
CA THR A 136 9.84 -9.80 -2.94
C THR A 136 10.55 -9.83 -4.30
N PRO A 137 11.91 -9.71 -4.34
CA PRO A 137 12.63 -9.56 -5.60
C PRO A 137 12.55 -10.85 -6.41
N ILE A 138 12.08 -10.75 -7.64
CA ILE A 138 12.04 -11.86 -8.58
C ILE A 138 13.44 -12.09 -9.17
N GLY A 139 13.84 -13.36 -9.31
CA GLY A 139 15.11 -13.74 -9.91
C GLY A 139 15.88 -14.79 -9.11
N LYS A 140 17.17 -14.93 -9.42
CA LYS A 140 18.07 -15.90 -8.80
C LYS A 140 18.90 -15.23 -7.71
N LEU A 141 18.80 -15.75 -6.50
CA LEU A 141 19.56 -15.36 -5.32
C LEU A 141 20.26 -16.60 -4.73
N HIS A 142 20.98 -16.41 -3.64
CA HIS A 142 21.62 -17.50 -2.89
C HIS A 142 21.44 -17.28 -1.39
N VAL A 143 21.42 -18.37 -0.63
CA VAL A 143 21.54 -18.31 0.82
C VAL A 143 22.95 -17.85 1.19
N ILE A 144 23.09 -16.67 1.80
CA ILE A 144 24.37 -16.07 2.15
C ILE A 144 24.79 -16.44 3.56
N SER A 145 23.85 -16.40 4.52
CA SER A 145 24.05 -16.81 5.90
C SER A 145 22.80 -17.42 6.49
N LYS A 146 22.97 -18.05 7.64
CA LYS A 146 21.89 -18.66 8.44
C LYS A 146 22.05 -18.20 9.87
N ASP A 147 21.00 -17.58 10.42
CA ASP A 147 21.02 -16.96 11.75
C ASP A 147 19.98 -17.61 12.68
N GLU A 148 20.39 -17.88 13.92
CA GLU A 148 19.49 -18.30 15.00
C GLU A 148 19.17 -17.12 15.90
N ASN A 149 17.91 -16.99 16.31
CA ASN A 149 17.40 -15.90 17.12
C ASN A 149 17.77 -14.51 16.55
N PRO A 150 17.49 -14.26 15.27
CA PRO A 150 17.85 -13.04 14.61
C PRO A 150 17.10 -11.85 15.22
N GLN A 151 17.80 -10.73 15.41
CA GLN A 151 17.19 -9.47 15.77
C GLN A 151 16.85 -8.68 14.51
N TRP A 152 15.68 -8.06 14.50
CA TRP A 152 15.32 -7.15 13.42
C TRP A 152 15.73 -5.72 13.77
N VAL A 153 16.51 -5.11 12.89
CA VAL A 153 16.88 -3.69 12.95
C VAL A 153 16.08 -2.96 11.86
N PRO A 154 14.93 -2.37 12.20
CA PRO A 154 14.07 -1.76 11.18
C PRO A 154 14.77 -0.59 10.47
N PRO A 155 14.69 -0.53 9.14
CA PRO A 155 15.04 0.66 8.38
C PRO A 155 14.12 1.84 8.70
N ASP A 156 14.52 3.06 8.32
CA ASP A 156 13.76 4.28 8.62
C ASP A 156 12.33 4.26 8.06
N TRP A 157 12.10 3.57 6.94
CA TRP A 157 10.76 3.46 6.37
C TRP A 157 9.72 2.83 7.32
N HIS A 158 10.15 1.94 8.24
CA HIS A 158 9.27 1.35 9.23
C HIS A 158 8.62 2.41 10.13
N TYR A 159 9.42 3.32 10.65
CA TYR A 159 8.94 4.42 11.50
C TYR A 159 8.08 5.41 10.72
N VAL A 160 8.41 5.65 9.45
CA VAL A 160 7.61 6.51 8.55
C VAL A 160 6.25 5.86 8.26
N GLU A 161 6.21 4.55 8.01
CA GLU A 161 4.96 3.82 7.81
C GLU A 161 4.10 3.85 9.06
N GLU A 162 4.70 3.65 10.24
CA GLU A 162 4.01 3.66 11.52
C GLU A 162 3.46 5.06 11.86
N ALA A 163 4.26 6.08 11.67
CA ALA A 163 3.82 7.48 11.84
C ALA A 163 2.64 7.80 10.92
N ARG A 164 2.70 7.39 9.66
CA ARG A 164 1.63 7.61 8.68
C ARG A 164 0.33 6.89 9.07
N LYS A 165 0.40 5.64 9.54
CA LYS A 165 -0.77 4.89 10.04
C LYS A 165 -1.48 5.59 11.19
N ASN A 166 -0.71 6.28 12.03
CA ASN A 166 -1.21 6.97 13.23
C ASN A 166 -1.47 8.47 13.00
N GLY A 167 -1.32 9.00 11.79
CA GLY A 167 -1.45 10.43 11.51
C GLY A 167 -0.42 11.30 12.22
N MET A 168 0.76 10.75 12.51
CA MET A 168 1.86 11.39 13.22
C MET A 168 2.95 11.83 12.24
N ARG A 169 3.74 12.81 12.65
CA ARG A 169 4.97 13.18 11.94
C ARG A 169 6.14 12.31 12.40
N VAL A 170 7.27 12.44 11.74
CA VAL A 170 8.51 11.71 12.06
C VAL A 170 9.58 12.69 12.49
N VAL A 171 10.36 12.32 13.51
CA VAL A 171 11.55 13.07 13.94
C VAL A 171 12.71 12.10 14.19
N ARG A 172 13.93 12.48 13.75
CA ARG A 172 15.14 11.68 14.01
C ARG A 172 15.83 12.17 15.26
N LEU A 173 16.19 11.23 16.14
CA LEU A 173 17.03 11.48 17.31
C LEU A 173 18.49 11.18 16.93
N ASN A 174 19.29 12.22 16.70
CA ASN A 174 20.71 12.05 16.42
C ASN A 174 21.56 12.07 17.70
N PRO A 175 22.71 11.39 17.73
CA PRO A 175 23.66 11.51 18.83
C PRO A 175 24.02 12.98 19.10
N GLY A 176 24.05 13.36 20.37
CA GLY A 176 24.30 14.74 20.80
C GLY A 176 23.10 15.69 20.74
N GLN A 177 21.99 15.26 20.15
CA GLN A 177 20.74 16.00 20.14
C GLN A 177 19.82 15.58 21.30
N SER A 178 18.85 16.45 21.59
CA SER A 178 17.77 16.14 22.51
C SER A 178 16.45 16.49 21.87
N ILE A 179 15.41 15.68 22.11
CA ILE A 179 14.05 15.92 21.68
C ILE A 179 13.17 16.13 22.90
N ASP A 180 12.43 17.23 22.95
CA ASP A 180 11.40 17.47 23.97
C ASP A 180 10.34 16.37 23.85
N LYS A 181 10.14 15.59 24.90
CA LYS A 181 9.24 14.43 24.94
C LYS A 181 7.78 14.83 24.71
N ARG A 182 7.40 16.03 25.10
CA ARG A 182 6.03 16.52 25.06
C ARG A 182 5.64 17.11 23.72
N THR A 183 6.60 17.77 23.04
CA THR A 183 6.35 18.47 21.78
C THR A 183 6.93 17.75 20.56
N GLY A 184 7.86 16.82 20.77
CA GLY A 184 8.59 16.17 19.69
C GLY A 184 9.49 17.12 18.89
N GLN A 185 9.80 18.30 19.41
CA GLN A 185 10.71 19.27 18.78
C GLN A 185 12.12 19.09 19.32
N PRO A 186 13.17 19.48 18.57
CA PRO A 186 14.51 19.57 19.11
C PRO A 186 14.51 20.42 20.39
N ALA A 187 15.00 19.86 21.48
CA ALA A 187 15.12 20.61 22.72
C ALA A 187 16.24 21.63 22.55
N SER A 188 15.92 22.89 22.76
CA SER A 188 16.89 23.99 22.78
C SER A 188 17.86 23.76 23.95
N SER A 189 19.15 23.69 23.66
CA SER A 189 20.20 23.62 24.69
C SER A 189 20.44 24.98 25.37
N THR A 190 19.77 26.00 24.91
CA THR A 190 19.87 27.34 25.54
C THR A 190 18.84 27.40 26.68
N PRO A 191 19.28 27.53 27.94
CA PRO A 191 18.36 27.97 28.99
C PRO A 191 17.75 29.29 28.48
N SER A 192 16.42 29.37 28.40
CA SER A 192 15.79 30.65 28.17
C SER A 192 16.09 31.52 29.39
N GLN A 193 17.21 32.22 29.32
CA GLN A 193 17.46 33.36 30.23
C GLN A 193 16.46 34.44 29.80
N GLY A 194 15.22 34.30 30.31
CA GLY A 194 14.30 35.40 30.28
C GLY A 194 14.94 36.57 31.01
N VAL A 195 14.78 37.78 30.51
CA VAL A 195 15.24 39.06 31.12
C VAL A 195 14.86 39.20 32.61
N TRP A 196 14.04 38.32 33.15
CA TRP A 196 13.65 38.25 34.56
C TRP A 196 14.64 37.56 35.48
N SER A 197 15.68 36.87 34.97
CA SER A 197 16.72 36.23 35.82
C SER A 197 17.59 37.28 36.55
N TRP A 198 17.58 38.52 36.11
CA TRP A 198 18.30 39.60 36.75
C TRP A 198 17.60 40.17 38.00
N PHE A 199 16.33 39.78 38.24
CA PHE A 199 15.58 40.21 39.43
C PHE A 199 15.50 39.18 40.55
N GLY A 200 16.43 38.20 40.58
CA GLY A 200 16.56 37.25 41.72
C GLY A 200 15.41 36.26 41.88
N GLY A 201 14.53 36.12 40.88
CA GLY A 201 13.52 35.07 40.85
C GLY A 201 14.12 33.81 40.30
N SER A 202 14.34 32.79 41.12
CA SER A 202 14.63 31.44 40.72
C SER A 202 13.38 30.85 40.05
N SER A 203 13.19 31.16 38.77
CA SER A 203 12.17 30.47 37.98
C SER A 203 12.74 29.09 37.65
N THR A 204 12.48 28.11 38.51
CA THR A 204 12.48 26.70 38.16
C THR A 204 11.37 26.50 37.15
N THR A 205 11.58 26.92 35.90
CA THR A 205 10.81 26.43 34.79
C THR A 205 11.13 24.94 34.71
N ALA A 206 10.19 24.11 35.17
CA ALA A 206 10.29 22.68 35.04
C ALA A 206 10.56 22.38 33.56
N SER A 207 11.80 22.01 33.25
CA SER A 207 12.17 21.65 31.89
C SER A 207 11.39 20.40 31.53
N ASN A 208 10.75 20.39 30.35
CA ASN A 208 10.05 19.18 29.89
C ASN A 208 11.02 18.01 29.87
N PRO A 209 10.53 16.77 30.12
CA PRO A 209 11.33 15.59 29.90
C PRO A 209 11.87 15.55 28.46
N VAL A 210 13.12 15.17 28.29
CA VAL A 210 13.78 15.11 26.98
C VAL A 210 14.30 13.73 26.67
N LEU A 211 14.27 13.35 25.40
CA LEU A 211 14.88 12.14 24.88
C LEU A 211 16.32 12.43 24.46
N LYS A 212 17.26 11.58 24.88
CA LYS A 212 18.67 11.65 24.51
C LYS A 212 19.27 10.28 24.25
N VAL A 213 20.35 10.26 23.48
CA VAL A 213 21.17 9.04 23.31
C VAL A 213 22.27 9.04 24.37
N ARG A 214 22.41 7.92 25.08
CA ARG A 214 23.48 7.62 26.04
C ARG A 214 24.14 6.30 25.64
N GLY A 215 25.33 6.38 25.06
CA GLY A 215 26.00 5.18 24.53
C GLY A 215 25.15 4.49 23.46
N ASP A 216 24.72 3.28 23.72
CA ASP A 216 23.86 2.46 22.86
C ASP A 216 22.37 2.48 23.27
N THR A 217 21.96 3.42 24.09
CA THR A 217 20.62 3.45 24.68
C THR A 217 19.97 4.82 24.51
N VAL A 218 18.66 4.84 24.24
CA VAL A 218 17.85 6.06 24.33
C VAL A 218 17.28 6.15 25.73
N VAL A 219 17.49 7.31 26.37
CA VAL A 219 17.00 7.60 27.72
C VAL A 219 16.03 8.78 27.68
N GLU A 220 15.05 8.73 28.57
CA GLU A 220 14.22 9.87 28.92
C GLU A 220 14.83 10.54 30.15
N VAL A 221 15.16 11.83 30.04
CA VAL A 221 15.70 12.64 31.12
C VAL A 221 14.59 13.51 31.68
N GLY A 222 14.22 13.28 32.93
CA GLY A 222 13.20 14.06 33.64
C GLY A 222 13.62 15.50 33.93
N ALA A 223 12.66 16.32 34.34
CA ALA A 223 12.90 17.71 34.75
C ALA A 223 13.84 17.83 35.97
N ASP A 224 13.87 16.79 36.81
CA ASP A 224 14.73 16.64 37.97
C ASP A 224 16.13 16.12 37.65
N GLY A 225 16.42 15.85 36.38
CA GLY A 225 17.67 15.25 35.91
C GLY A 225 17.72 13.74 36.01
N SER A 226 16.68 13.06 36.49
CA SER A 226 16.62 11.61 36.52
C SER A 226 16.65 11.04 35.10
N GLU A 227 17.40 9.94 34.91
CA GLU A 227 17.45 9.26 33.60
C GLU A 227 16.74 7.92 33.69
N ARG A 228 15.88 7.64 32.72
CA ARG A 228 15.16 6.38 32.55
C ARG A 228 15.43 5.80 31.19
N GLU A 229 15.99 4.61 31.11
CA GLU A 229 16.12 3.88 29.83
C GLU A 229 14.76 3.53 29.26
N LEU A 230 14.61 3.69 27.94
CA LEU A 230 13.43 3.23 27.23
C LEU A 230 13.58 1.74 26.91
N PRO A 231 12.46 0.99 26.85
CA PRO A 231 12.51 -0.43 26.53
C PRO A 231 13.14 -0.69 25.15
N PRO A 232 13.97 -1.74 25.00
CA PRO A 232 14.45 -2.18 23.69
C PRO A 232 13.29 -2.54 22.76
N GLY A 233 13.48 -2.36 21.44
CA GLY A 233 12.52 -2.77 20.42
C GLY A 233 11.13 -2.15 20.59
N SER A 234 11.05 -0.90 21.02
CA SER A 234 9.78 -0.20 21.23
C SER A 234 9.69 1.07 20.39
N THR A 235 8.49 1.36 19.91
CA THR A 235 8.22 2.64 19.24
C THR A 235 8.30 3.77 20.25
N ILE A 236 9.13 4.75 19.95
CA ILE A 236 9.30 5.94 20.77
C ILE A 236 8.42 7.06 20.21
N VAL A 237 7.55 7.60 21.05
CA VAL A 237 6.67 8.72 20.69
C VAL A 237 7.03 9.93 21.53
N ALA A 238 7.11 11.10 20.88
CA ALA A 238 7.29 12.40 21.50
C ALA A 238 6.30 13.42 20.91
N GLY A 239 5.35 13.86 21.73
CA GLY A 239 4.22 14.69 21.26
C GLY A 239 3.44 14.00 20.16
N ASP A 240 3.37 14.65 19.01
CA ASP A 240 2.71 14.18 17.78
C ASP A 240 3.68 13.47 16.80
N ALA A 241 4.87 13.08 17.26
CA ALA A 241 5.90 12.50 16.42
C ALA A 241 6.32 11.09 16.85
N VAL A 242 6.53 10.21 15.87
CA VAL A 242 7.30 8.97 16.01
C VAL A 242 8.78 9.31 15.89
N VAL A 243 9.55 8.88 16.86
CA VAL A 243 11.00 9.14 16.93
C VAL A 243 11.76 7.98 16.30
N ILE A 244 12.63 8.28 15.32
CA ILE A 244 13.57 7.30 14.76
C ILE A 244 14.84 7.33 15.63
N PRO A 245 15.12 6.25 16.37
CA PRO A 245 16.35 6.16 17.15
C PRO A 245 17.55 5.83 16.24
N PRO A 246 18.79 6.15 16.63
CA PRO A 246 19.97 5.74 15.88
C PRO A 246 20.07 4.21 15.73
N VAL A 247 20.65 3.75 14.61
CA VAL A 247 20.72 2.31 14.25
C VAL A 247 21.42 1.46 15.33
N ASN A 248 22.40 2.03 16.00
CA ASN A 248 23.18 1.34 17.03
C ASN A 248 22.58 1.37 18.43
N THR A 249 21.31 1.81 18.59
CA THR A 249 20.66 1.83 19.90
C THR A 249 19.80 0.60 20.13
N LYS A 250 19.75 0.13 21.39
CA LYS A 250 18.93 -1.03 21.81
C LYS A 250 17.45 -0.86 21.43
N GLN A 251 16.94 0.37 21.45
CA GLN A 251 15.55 0.67 21.10
C GLN A 251 15.23 0.41 19.62
N ARG A 252 16.26 0.29 18.77
CA ARG A 252 16.09 -0.07 17.35
C ARG A 252 16.30 -1.56 17.07
N HIS A 253 16.46 -2.38 18.09
CA HIS A 253 16.64 -3.82 17.98
C HIS A 253 15.37 -4.52 18.47
N TYR A 254 14.66 -5.20 17.56
CA TYR A 254 13.40 -5.88 17.84
C TYR A 254 13.62 -7.39 17.87
N ASP A 255 13.35 -8.00 19.02
CA ASP A 255 13.41 -9.45 19.17
C ASP A 255 12.14 -10.12 18.64
N LYS A 256 12.25 -11.36 18.20
CA LYS A 256 11.16 -12.27 17.83
C LYS A 256 10.38 -11.92 16.55
N VAL A 257 10.48 -10.72 15.99
CA VAL A 257 9.77 -10.30 14.77
C VAL A 257 10.14 -11.21 13.58
N LEU A 258 11.38 -11.68 13.51
CA LEU A 258 11.88 -12.57 12.47
C LEU A 258 11.74 -14.07 12.82
N GLY A 259 11.05 -14.39 13.93
CA GLY A 259 11.00 -15.75 14.44
C GLY A 259 12.35 -16.25 14.94
N LYS A 260 12.48 -17.59 15.06
CA LYS A 260 13.67 -18.22 15.62
C LYS A 260 14.82 -18.39 14.63
N TYR A 261 14.52 -18.44 13.33
CA TYR A 261 15.50 -18.72 12.28
C TYR A 261 15.36 -17.77 11.10
N ARG A 262 16.51 -17.43 10.50
CA ARG A 262 16.57 -16.62 9.27
C ARG A 262 17.64 -17.18 8.34
N LEU A 263 17.31 -17.21 7.03
CA LEU A 263 18.23 -17.41 5.93
C LEU A 263 18.36 -16.07 5.19
N GLU A 264 19.55 -15.47 5.18
CA GLU A 264 19.84 -14.22 4.49
C GLU A 264 20.04 -14.50 2.99
N MET A 265 19.45 -13.65 2.12
CA MET A 265 19.57 -13.76 0.66
C MET A 265 20.29 -12.55 0.03
N GLY A 266 20.76 -11.61 0.84
CA GLY A 266 21.39 -10.37 0.39
C GLY A 266 20.44 -9.18 0.27
N ASN A 267 21.02 -7.98 0.25
CA ASN A 267 20.28 -6.71 0.13
C ASN A 267 19.19 -6.50 1.21
N GLY A 268 19.32 -7.14 2.36
CA GLY A 268 18.35 -7.10 3.45
C GLY A 268 17.14 -8.03 3.27
N TYR A 269 17.10 -8.82 2.20
CA TYR A 269 16.06 -9.84 1.99
C TYR A 269 16.43 -11.16 2.66
N GLY A 270 15.46 -11.81 3.23
CA GLY A 270 15.65 -13.11 3.87
C GLY A 270 14.37 -13.94 3.89
N ILE A 271 14.57 -15.23 4.19
CA ILE A 271 13.49 -16.16 4.54
C ILE A 271 13.56 -16.34 6.05
N HIS A 272 12.48 -16.07 6.77
CA HIS A 272 12.50 -16.09 8.24
C HIS A 272 11.13 -16.48 8.82
N GLY A 273 11.07 -16.72 10.11
CA GLY A 273 9.83 -16.94 10.84
C GLY A 273 8.95 -15.69 10.89
N THR A 274 7.85 -15.75 11.62
CA THR A 274 6.92 -14.62 11.76
C THR A 274 6.26 -14.62 13.14
N ASP A 275 6.00 -13.42 13.64
CA ASP A 275 5.14 -13.17 14.80
C ASP A 275 3.66 -12.99 14.41
N GLU A 276 3.34 -13.04 13.09
CA GLU A 276 2.00 -12.91 12.52
C GLU A 276 1.60 -14.15 11.71
N PRO A 277 1.43 -15.34 12.33
CA PRO A 277 1.17 -16.59 11.60
C PRO A 277 -0.18 -16.61 10.88
N ASP A 278 -1.15 -15.81 11.31
CA ASP A 278 -2.46 -15.63 10.67
C ASP A 278 -2.38 -14.96 9.29
N LYS A 279 -1.26 -14.33 8.97
CA LYS A 279 -1.01 -13.68 7.68
C LYS A 279 -0.28 -14.56 6.68
N LEU A 280 0.04 -15.80 7.03
CA LEU A 280 0.67 -16.74 6.09
C LEU A 280 -0.24 -17.05 4.88
N GLY A 281 0.36 -17.22 3.72
CA GLY A 281 -0.35 -17.39 2.45
C GLY A 281 -0.79 -16.10 1.77
N GLN A 282 -0.39 -14.94 2.32
CA GLN A 282 -0.77 -13.62 1.80
C GLN A 282 0.47 -12.81 1.39
N SER A 283 0.29 -11.91 0.43
CA SER A 283 1.33 -10.95 0.03
C SER A 283 1.25 -9.69 0.92
N VAL A 284 1.88 -9.75 2.10
CA VAL A 284 1.75 -8.72 3.16
C VAL A 284 3.08 -8.22 3.71
N SER A 285 4.20 -8.86 3.37
CA SER A 285 5.52 -8.47 3.86
C SER A 285 6.06 -7.22 3.18
N HIS A 286 7.18 -6.72 3.66
CA HIS A 286 7.92 -5.61 3.05
C HIS A 286 9.03 -6.09 2.09
N GLY A 287 8.96 -7.35 1.66
CA GLY A 287 9.88 -7.95 0.70
C GLY A 287 10.50 -9.27 1.15
N CYS A 288 10.68 -9.49 2.45
CA CYS A 288 11.13 -10.79 2.99
C CYS A 288 10.05 -11.86 2.80
N VAL A 289 10.49 -13.12 2.79
CA VAL A 289 9.62 -14.30 2.74
C VAL A 289 9.42 -14.81 4.17
N ARG A 290 8.16 -14.86 4.60
CA ARG A 290 7.81 -15.29 5.96
C ARG A 290 7.29 -16.73 5.95
N LEU A 291 7.72 -17.52 6.91
CA LEU A 291 7.28 -18.91 7.14
C LEU A 291 6.72 -19.06 8.55
N GLY A 292 5.91 -20.10 8.74
CA GLY A 292 5.54 -20.55 10.09
C GLY A 292 6.74 -21.13 10.84
N ASP A 293 6.67 -21.14 12.18
CA ASP A 293 7.81 -21.55 13.04
C ASP A 293 8.33 -22.95 12.72
N ALA A 294 7.44 -23.95 12.54
CA ALA A 294 7.84 -25.32 12.21
C ALA A 294 8.48 -25.41 10.83
N ASP A 295 7.97 -24.62 9.86
CA ASP A 295 8.45 -24.65 8.49
C ASP A 295 9.81 -23.95 8.35
N VAL A 296 10.00 -22.82 9.01
CA VAL A 296 11.31 -22.14 9.01
C VAL A 296 12.37 -22.94 9.74
N GLU A 297 12.02 -23.63 10.82
CA GLU A 297 12.94 -24.55 11.53
C GLU A 297 13.34 -25.70 10.61
N LYS A 298 12.39 -26.34 9.93
CA LYS A 298 12.66 -27.39 8.97
C LYS A 298 13.52 -26.91 7.81
N LEU A 299 13.18 -25.76 7.22
CA LEU A 299 13.97 -25.16 6.16
C LEU A 299 15.39 -24.87 6.62
N TYR A 300 15.55 -24.30 7.82
CA TYR A 300 16.86 -24.01 8.42
C TYR A 300 17.74 -25.27 8.55
N GLN A 301 17.16 -26.41 8.91
CA GLN A 301 17.88 -27.67 9.03
C GLN A 301 18.36 -28.22 7.68
N ILE A 302 17.54 -28.09 6.62
CA ILE A 302 17.82 -28.72 5.32
C ILE A 302 18.56 -27.82 4.34
N ALA A 303 18.45 -26.48 4.48
CA ALA A 303 19.10 -25.52 3.61
C ALA A 303 20.57 -25.32 4.01
N ASN A 304 21.43 -25.07 3.01
CA ASN A 304 22.83 -24.78 3.19
C ASN A 304 23.18 -23.37 2.69
N VAL A 305 24.23 -22.77 3.26
CA VAL A 305 24.82 -21.56 2.69
C VAL A 305 25.32 -21.91 1.29
N GLY A 306 24.99 -21.07 0.32
CA GLY A 306 25.27 -21.26 -1.09
C GLY A 306 24.13 -21.91 -1.88
N ASP A 307 23.09 -22.45 -1.24
CA ASP A 307 21.93 -22.97 -1.95
C ASP A 307 21.31 -21.89 -2.85
N THR A 308 20.94 -22.29 -4.06
CA THR A 308 20.26 -21.38 -5.01
C THR A 308 18.84 -21.11 -4.55
N VAL A 309 18.43 -19.85 -4.58
CA VAL A 309 17.04 -19.42 -4.34
C VAL A 309 16.50 -18.79 -5.61
N ILE A 310 15.41 -19.34 -6.15
CA ILE A 310 14.72 -18.79 -7.32
C ILE A 310 13.35 -18.27 -6.88
N ILE A 311 13.10 -17.00 -7.11
CA ILE A 311 11.84 -16.31 -6.77
C ILE A 311 11.14 -15.92 -8.08
N TYR A 312 9.87 -16.32 -8.26
CA TYR A 312 9.08 -16.13 -9.47
C TYR A 312 7.61 -15.80 -9.20
#